data_af5f408e6703f52df2fbf09a8981f0a0
#
_entry.id   af5f408e6703f52df2fbf09a8981f0a0
#
_cell.length_a   1.000
_cell.length_b   1.000
_cell.length_c   1.000
_cell.angle_alpha   90.00
_cell.angle_beta   90.00
_cell.angle_gamma   90.00
#
_symmetry.space_group_name_H-M   'P 1'
#
loop_
_entity.id
_entity.type
_entity.pdbx_description
1 polymer ?
#
loop_
_entity_poly.entity_id
_entity_poly.type
_entity_poly.pdbx_seq_one_letter_code
_entity_poly.pdbx_strand_id
1 'polypeptide(L)'
;EFNKSYNNQFVIYTSQEDPGYYYKSFIEDIVYNLEMHGAITIPSYKFLRANNNKVMMELLRKLYLPEMYQLQVMCFGTYEELKREINNIPLPCVLKLSEGAGSKGVFFASSEAELLGKVKNVARTPYFKEEIRDILRLVKYKGYKRKSLYRKKFIVQEFIPDLSNDWKVLVFWDKYYVLRRKNRPNDFRASGSGLF
;
A
#
# COMPACT_ATOMS: atom_id res chain seq x y z
N GLU A 1 -14.83 5.12 -27.89
CA GLU A 1 -13.51 5.13 -28.59
C GLU A 1 -12.56 4.02 -28.11
N PHE A 2 -13.09 2.97 -27.46
CA PHE A 2 -12.25 1.89 -26.89
C PHE A 2 -11.59 0.96 -27.94
N ASN A 3 -11.94 1.08 -29.21
CA ASN A 3 -11.38 0.27 -30.29
C ASN A 3 -10.36 1.03 -31.17
N LYS A 4 -9.91 2.21 -30.75
CA LYS A 4 -8.93 2.99 -31.50
C LYS A 4 -7.53 2.50 -31.16
N SER A 5 -6.68 2.31 -32.17
CA SER A 5 -5.25 2.05 -31.97
C SER A 5 -4.53 3.35 -31.59
N TYR A 6 -3.66 3.25 -30.56
CA TYR A 6 -2.83 4.35 -30.08
C TYR A 6 -1.33 4.07 -30.26
N ASN A 7 -0.99 3.20 -31.20
CA ASN A 7 0.40 2.81 -31.44
C ASN A 7 1.33 4.02 -31.55
N ASN A 8 2.41 3.99 -30.76
CA ASN A 8 3.43 5.04 -30.69
C ASN A 8 2.94 6.43 -30.26
N GLN A 9 1.73 6.55 -29.70
CA GLN A 9 1.26 7.80 -29.12
C GLN A 9 1.66 7.91 -27.66
N PHE A 10 2.23 9.06 -27.29
CA PHE A 10 2.52 9.35 -25.87
C PHE A 10 1.28 9.91 -25.20
N VAL A 11 0.96 9.36 -24.02
CA VAL A 11 -0.12 9.84 -23.15
C VAL A 11 0.47 10.24 -21.81
N ILE A 12 0.49 11.54 -21.53
CA ILE A 12 0.90 12.09 -20.22
C ILE A 12 -0.36 12.42 -19.43
N TYR A 13 -0.41 12.00 -18.21
CA TYR A 13 -1.56 12.20 -17.35
C TYR A 13 -1.15 12.44 -15.89
N THR A 14 -2.08 12.98 -15.10
CA THR A 14 -1.97 13.09 -13.66
C THR A 14 -3.16 12.42 -13.02
N SER A 15 -2.98 11.82 -11.84
CA SER A 15 -4.09 11.34 -11.03
C SER A 15 -4.02 11.97 -9.64
N GLN A 16 -5.16 12.40 -9.13
CA GLN A 16 -5.29 12.85 -7.75
C GLN A 16 -5.75 11.70 -6.87
N GLU A 17 -5.32 11.74 -5.61
CA GLU A 17 -5.89 10.87 -4.58
C GLU A 17 -7.24 11.46 -4.16
N ASP A 18 -8.30 10.69 -4.36
CA ASP A 18 -9.63 11.02 -3.85
C ASP A 18 -10.00 10.11 -2.67
N PRO A 19 -10.85 10.54 -1.76
CA PRO A 19 -11.34 9.72 -0.66
C PRO A 19 -12.01 8.45 -1.19
N GLY A 20 -11.48 7.27 -0.82
CA GLY A 20 -11.96 5.97 -1.27
C GLY A 20 -11.43 5.51 -2.62
N TYR A 21 -10.62 6.30 -3.30
CA TYR A 21 -9.94 5.95 -4.59
C TYR A 21 -10.89 5.54 -5.73
N TYR A 22 -12.13 6.01 -5.73
CA TYR A 22 -13.12 5.66 -6.76
C TYR A 22 -12.69 6.16 -8.13
N TYR A 23 -12.33 7.44 -8.22
CA TYR A 23 -11.90 8.05 -9.47
C TYR A 23 -10.52 7.54 -9.91
N LYS A 24 -9.62 7.30 -8.96
CA LYS A 24 -8.32 6.67 -9.25
C LYS A 24 -8.49 5.31 -9.91
N SER A 25 -9.42 4.49 -9.41
CA SER A 25 -9.72 3.18 -10.01
C SER A 25 -10.17 3.31 -11.47
N PHE A 26 -11.03 4.29 -11.78
CA PHE A 26 -11.44 4.58 -13.16
C PHE A 26 -10.26 5.01 -14.04
N ILE A 27 -9.38 5.89 -13.55
CA ILE A 27 -8.18 6.29 -14.29
C ILE A 27 -7.24 5.10 -14.52
N GLU A 28 -7.09 4.21 -13.55
CA GLU A 28 -6.32 2.97 -13.70
C GLU A 28 -6.85 2.12 -14.86
N ASP A 29 -8.17 1.95 -14.98
CA ASP A 29 -8.81 1.19 -16.06
C ASP A 29 -8.56 1.84 -17.43
N ILE A 30 -8.68 3.17 -17.53
CA ILE A 30 -8.43 3.91 -18.77
C ILE A 30 -6.97 3.82 -19.19
N VAL A 31 -6.03 4.02 -18.28
CA VAL A 31 -4.59 3.94 -18.58
C VAL A 31 -4.20 2.54 -19.02
N TYR A 32 -4.71 1.52 -18.34
CA TYR A 32 -4.50 0.13 -18.75
C TYR A 32 -5.03 -0.14 -20.17
N ASN A 33 -6.24 0.33 -20.48
CA ASN A 33 -6.82 0.20 -21.82
C ASN A 33 -5.97 0.87 -22.89
N LEU A 34 -5.47 2.08 -22.62
CA LEU A 34 -4.60 2.81 -23.56
C LEU A 34 -3.30 2.03 -23.84
N GLU A 35 -2.65 1.47 -22.81
CA GLU A 35 -1.45 0.64 -23.00
C GLU A 35 -1.74 -0.62 -23.81
N MET A 36 -2.88 -1.28 -23.56
CA MET A 36 -3.30 -2.47 -24.34
C MET A 36 -3.55 -2.14 -25.83
N HIS A 37 -3.83 -0.88 -26.15
CA HIS A 37 -4.01 -0.40 -27.52
C HIS A 37 -2.76 0.29 -28.09
N GLY A 38 -1.60 0.10 -27.48
CA GLY A 38 -0.30 0.48 -27.96
C GLY A 38 0.17 1.89 -27.59
N ALA A 39 -0.53 2.59 -26.69
CA ALA A 39 -0.07 3.87 -26.17
C ALA A 39 1.16 3.71 -25.26
N ILE A 40 2.04 4.70 -25.29
CA ILE A 40 3.15 4.86 -24.35
C ILE A 40 2.69 5.82 -23.26
N THR A 41 2.25 5.29 -22.12
CA THR A 41 1.73 6.12 -21.02
C THR A 41 2.86 6.57 -20.08
N ILE A 42 2.77 7.79 -19.58
CA ILE A 42 3.76 8.39 -18.66
C ILE A 42 3.02 9.01 -17.46
N PRO A 43 3.18 8.44 -16.26
CA PRO A 43 3.84 7.17 -15.92
C PRO A 43 3.10 5.95 -16.49
N SER A 44 3.80 4.81 -16.66
CA SER A 44 3.13 3.58 -17.09
C SER A 44 2.17 3.05 -16.05
N TYR A 45 1.18 2.26 -16.47
CA TYR A 45 0.14 1.69 -15.59
C TYR A 45 0.67 1.06 -14.31
N LYS A 46 1.77 0.29 -14.38
CA LYS A 46 2.36 -0.36 -13.20
C LYS A 46 2.78 0.64 -12.11
N PHE A 47 3.28 1.82 -12.50
CA PHE A 47 3.66 2.87 -11.55
C PHE A 47 2.45 3.66 -11.05
N LEU A 48 1.43 3.88 -11.89
CA LEU A 48 0.15 4.40 -11.45
C LEU A 48 -0.47 3.50 -10.39
N ARG A 49 -0.50 2.19 -10.64
CA ARG A 49 -1.02 1.19 -9.70
C ARG A 49 -0.22 1.13 -8.39
N ALA A 50 1.08 1.42 -8.43
CA ALA A 50 1.94 1.50 -7.25
C ALA A 50 1.75 2.81 -6.46
N ASN A 51 1.30 3.88 -7.11
CA ASN A 51 1.05 5.14 -6.43
C ASN A 51 0.00 4.95 -5.31
N ASN A 52 0.36 5.33 -4.09
CA ASN A 52 -0.44 5.13 -2.89
C ASN A 52 -0.91 3.67 -2.65
N ASN A 53 -0.08 2.72 -3.05
CA ASN A 53 -0.32 1.28 -2.88
C ASN A 53 1.00 0.59 -2.48
N LYS A 54 1.26 0.57 -1.17
CA LYS A 54 2.53 0.06 -0.61
C LYS A 54 2.78 -1.42 -0.95
N VAL A 55 1.72 -2.23 -1.04
CA VAL A 55 1.86 -3.62 -1.48
C VAL A 55 2.42 -3.68 -2.90
N MET A 56 1.84 -2.94 -3.84
CA MET A 56 2.35 -2.92 -5.22
C MET A 56 3.75 -2.29 -5.31
N MET A 57 4.03 -1.27 -4.50
CA MET A 57 5.39 -0.70 -4.41
C MET A 57 6.41 -1.75 -3.99
N GLU A 58 6.12 -2.57 -2.98
CA GLU A 58 7.03 -3.62 -2.51
C GLU A 58 7.22 -4.74 -3.54
N LEU A 59 6.14 -5.11 -4.25
CA LEU A 59 6.24 -6.08 -5.35
C LEU A 59 7.14 -5.56 -6.49
N LEU A 60 7.00 -4.30 -6.88
CA LEU A 60 7.86 -3.68 -7.90
C LEU A 60 9.30 -3.54 -7.40
N ARG A 61 9.50 -3.19 -6.12
CA ARG A 61 10.84 -3.09 -5.54
C ARG A 61 11.56 -4.43 -5.57
N LYS A 62 10.90 -5.50 -5.16
CA LYS A 62 11.45 -6.87 -5.24
C LYS A 62 11.79 -7.29 -6.67
N LEU A 63 10.96 -6.88 -7.63
CA LEU A 63 11.15 -7.24 -9.04
C LEU A 63 12.29 -6.47 -9.71
N TYR A 64 12.38 -5.14 -9.46
CA TYR A 64 13.32 -4.28 -10.18
C TYR A 64 14.62 -3.99 -9.43
N LEU A 65 14.64 -4.17 -8.11
CA LEU A 65 15.77 -3.84 -7.26
C LEU A 65 16.11 -5.00 -6.27
N PRO A 66 16.19 -6.25 -6.72
CA PRO A 66 16.37 -7.39 -5.81
C PRO A 66 17.65 -7.31 -4.99
N GLU A 67 18.76 -6.84 -5.58
CA GLU A 67 20.06 -6.73 -4.92
C GLU A 67 20.14 -5.59 -3.90
N MET A 68 19.34 -4.54 -4.08
CA MET A 68 19.27 -3.41 -3.14
C MET A 68 18.23 -3.65 -2.04
N TYR A 69 17.52 -4.76 -2.10
CA TYR A 69 16.43 -5.05 -1.19
C TYR A 69 16.91 -5.80 0.05
N GLN A 70 17.46 -5.08 1.01
CA GLN A 70 17.96 -5.64 2.26
C GLN A 70 16.91 -5.67 3.39
N LEU A 71 15.84 -4.89 3.25
CA LEU A 71 14.82 -4.73 4.29
C LEU A 71 13.77 -5.83 4.20
N GLN A 72 13.50 -6.50 5.32
CA GLN A 72 12.46 -7.52 5.36
C GLN A 72 11.08 -6.86 5.36
N VAL A 73 10.28 -7.15 4.32
CA VAL A 73 8.91 -6.69 4.18
C VAL A 73 8.00 -7.83 3.76
N MET A 74 6.91 -7.99 4.49
CA MET A 74 5.85 -8.95 4.21
C MET A 74 4.55 -8.23 3.87
N CYS A 75 3.83 -8.74 2.87
CA CYS A 75 2.57 -8.16 2.39
C CYS A 75 1.40 -9.07 2.75
N PHE A 76 0.32 -8.49 3.25
CA PHE A 76 -0.87 -9.22 3.70
C PHE A 76 -2.15 -8.59 3.16
N GLY A 77 -3.10 -9.44 2.79
CA GLY A 77 -4.46 -9.04 2.42
C GLY A 77 -5.44 -9.10 3.59
N THR A 78 -5.16 -9.95 4.60
CA THR A 78 -6.04 -10.20 5.73
C THR A 78 -5.29 -10.38 7.05
N TYR A 79 -6.00 -10.17 8.16
CA TYR A 79 -5.50 -10.48 9.50
C TYR A 79 -5.15 -11.97 9.69
N GLU A 80 -5.94 -12.85 9.10
CA GLU A 80 -5.76 -14.30 9.21
C GLU A 80 -4.49 -14.77 8.50
N GLU A 81 -4.11 -14.12 7.39
CA GLU A 81 -2.82 -14.37 6.73
C GLU A 81 -1.66 -13.96 7.64
N LEU A 82 -1.71 -12.75 8.20
CA LEU A 82 -0.70 -12.32 9.18
C LEU A 82 -0.57 -13.30 10.34
N LYS A 83 -1.70 -13.75 10.92
CA LYS A 83 -1.69 -14.65 12.07
C LYS A 83 -1.02 -16.00 11.77
N ARG A 84 -1.11 -16.49 10.53
CA ARG A 84 -0.42 -17.73 10.12
C ARG A 84 1.09 -17.55 10.03
N GLU A 85 1.52 -16.35 9.66
CA GLU A 85 2.94 -16.01 9.46
C GLU A 85 3.57 -15.29 10.66
N ILE A 86 2.88 -15.22 11.79
CA ILE A 86 3.28 -14.35 12.92
C ILE A 86 4.68 -14.67 13.45
N ASN A 87 5.06 -15.94 13.50
CA ASN A 87 6.37 -16.39 13.97
C ASN A 87 7.52 -16.03 13.00
N ASN A 88 7.20 -15.69 11.75
CA ASN A 88 8.17 -15.31 10.72
C ASN A 88 8.36 -13.79 10.61
N ILE A 89 7.64 -13.02 11.42
CA ILE A 89 7.70 -11.56 11.38
C ILE A 89 8.85 -11.05 12.24
N PRO A 90 9.76 -10.24 11.67
CA PRO A 90 10.82 -9.61 12.46
C PRO A 90 10.21 -8.61 13.45
N LEU A 91 10.62 -8.68 14.70
CA LEU A 91 10.23 -7.74 15.74
C LEU A 91 11.47 -7.03 16.31
N PRO A 92 11.39 -5.75 16.63
CA PRO A 92 10.23 -4.86 16.42
C PRO A 92 9.97 -4.57 14.93
N CYS A 93 8.72 -4.19 14.60
CA CYS A 93 8.29 -3.96 13.23
C CYS A 93 7.44 -2.70 13.05
N VAL A 94 7.23 -2.33 11.80
CA VAL A 94 6.35 -1.23 11.39
C VAL A 94 5.22 -1.77 10.51
N LEU A 95 4.01 -1.67 11.01
CA LEU A 95 2.78 -1.91 10.24
C LEU A 95 2.45 -0.68 9.42
N LYS A 96 2.20 -0.85 8.12
CA LYS A 96 1.76 0.23 7.23
C LYS A 96 0.54 -0.22 6.43
N LEU A 97 -0.56 0.53 6.52
CA LEU A 97 -1.67 0.34 5.59
C LEU A 97 -1.20 0.57 4.16
N SER A 98 -1.67 -0.24 3.25
CA SER A 98 -1.27 -0.15 1.84
C SER A 98 -1.58 1.22 1.25
N GLU A 99 -2.68 1.81 1.64
CA GLU A 99 -3.17 3.11 1.20
C GLU A 99 -3.05 4.15 2.30
N GLY A 100 -2.88 5.42 1.92
CA GLY A 100 -2.76 6.55 2.83
C GLY A 100 -1.42 7.27 2.75
N ALA A 101 -1.49 8.60 2.94
CA ALA A 101 -0.37 9.52 2.95
C ALA A 101 -0.16 10.15 4.35
N GLY A 102 0.95 10.87 4.53
CA GLY A 102 1.24 11.64 5.75
C GLY A 102 1.36 10.81 7.02
N SER A 103 1.79 9.57 6.92
CA SER A 103 1.99 8.64 8.05
C SER A 103 0.71 8.23 8.81
N LYS A 104 -0.48 8.55 8.34
CA LYS A 104 -1.75 8.24 9.01
C LYS A 104 -2.06 6.74 9.15
N GLY A 105 -1.39 5.88 8.43
CA GLY A 105 -1.57 4.42 8.51
C GLY A 105 -0.28 3.69 8.88
N VAL A 106 0.61 4.30 9.66
CA VAL A 106 1.93 3.77 10.01
C VAL A 106 2.01 3.62 11.53
N PHE A 107 2.29 2.40 11.99
CA PHE A 107 2.28 2.02 13.41
C PHE A 107 3.50 1.16 13.75
N PHE A 108 4.16 1.47 14.84
CA PHE A 108 5.23 0.65 15.41
C PHE A 108 4.62 -0.49 16.24
N ALA A 109 5.24 -1.66 16.25
CA ALA A 109 4.88 -2.78 17.12
C ALA A 109 6.15 -3.45 17.67
N SER A 110 6.22 -3.58 18.97
CA SER A 110 7.34 -4.21 19.68
C SER A 110 7.13 -5.71 19.94
N SER A 111 5.89 -6.18 19.86
CA SER A 111 5.51 -7.56 20.13
C SER A 111 4.42 -8.04 19.17
N GLU A 112 4.28 -9.38 19.06
CA GLU A 112 3.22 -10.03 18.29
C GLU A 112 1.83 -9.60 18.73
N ALA A 113 1.59 -9.56 20.04
CA ALA A 113 0.30 -9.17 20.61
C ALA A 113 -0.08 -7.73 20.22
N GLU A 114 0.90 -6.82 20.26
CA GLU A 114 0.72 -5.44 19.86
C GLU A 114 0.43 -5.33 18.34
N LEU A 115 1.18 -6.05 17.51
CA LEU A 115 0.97 -6.10 16.07
C LEU A 115 -0.43 -6.61 15.72
N LEU A 116 -0.83 -7.74 16.28
CA LEU A 116 -2.14 -8.35 16.06
C LEU A 116 -3.28 -7.42 16.49
N GLY A 117 -3.14 -6.74 17.63
CA GLY A 117 -4.10 -5.75 18.10
C GLY A 117 -4.22 -4.56 17.14
N LYS A 118 -3.11 -4.00 16.67
CA LYS A 118 -3.08 -2.88 15.72
C LYS A 118 -3.70 -3.27 14.39
N VAL A 119 -3.37 -4.45 13.85
CA VAL A 119 -3.96 -4.90 12.57
C VAL A 119 -5.47 -5.07 12.68
N LYS A 120 -6.01 -5.64 13.77
CA LYS A 120 -7.47 -5.72 13.99
C LYS A 120 -8.14 -4.36 13.94
N ASN A 121 -7.51 -3.35 14.51
CA ASN A 121 -8.08 -1.99 14.52
C ASN A 121 -8.07 -1.35 13.13
N VAL A 122 -6.96 -1.45 12.39
CA VAL A 122 -6.79 -0.67 11.15
C VAL A 122 -7.24 -1.41 9.89
N ALA A 123 -7.17 -2.75 9.88
CA ALA A 123 -7.56 -3.56 8.72
C ALA A 123 -9.06 -3.87 8.67
N ARG A 124 -9.83 -3.49 9.67
CA ARG A 124 -11.28 -3.73 9.70
C ARG A 124 -11.98 -3.03 8.54
N THR A 125 -12.85 -3.76 7.89
CA THR A 125 -13.71 -3.23 6.81
C THR A 125 -15.05 -2.74 7.41
N PRO A 126 -15.54 -1.56 7.04
CA PRO A 126 -16.73 -0.93 7.67
C PRO A 126 -18.07 -1.38 7.04
N TYR A 127 -18.21 -2.67 6.68
CA TYR A 127 -19.41 -3.16 5.98
C TYR A 127 -20.33 -3.97 6.92
N PHE A 128 -20.95 -3.30 7.87
CA PHE A 128 -21.83 -3.94 8.88
C PHE A 128 -22.99 -4.76 8.26
N LYS A 129 -23.62 -4.26 7.21
CA LYS A 129 -24.70 -4.99 6.52
C LYS A 129 -24.22 -6.31 5.90
N GLU A 130 -23.00 -6.34 5.36
CA GLU A 130 -22.38 -7.57 4.84
C GLU A 130 -22.03 -8.54 5.96
N GLU A 131 -21.62 -8.04 7.11
CA GLU A 131 -21.33 -8.88 8.29
C GLU A 131 -22.58 -9.66 8.75
N ILE A 132 -23.73 -8.98 8.81
CA ILE A 132 -25.01 -9.61 9.13
C ILE A 132 -25.38 -10.67 8.07
N ARG A 133 -25.26 -10.33 6.79
CA ARG A 133 -25.54 -11.28 5.72
C ARG A 133 -24.62 -12.51 5.76
N ASP A 134 -23.37 -12.32 6.10
CA ASP A 134 -22.40 -13.42 6.26
C ASP A 134 -22.76 -14.35 7.43
N ILE A 135 -23.25 -13.79 8.54
CA ILE A 135 -23.75 -14.59 9.69
C ILE A 135 -24.98 -15.41 9.27
N LEU A 136 -25.94 -14.80 8.56
CA LEU A 136 -27.11 -15.51 8.06
C LEU A 136 -26.75 -16.64 7.08
N ARG A 137 -25.76 -16.41 6.22
CA ARG A 137 -25.23 -17.45 5.30
C ARG A 137 -24.57 -18.61 6.06
N LEU A 138 -23.82 -18.30 7.14
CA LEU A 138 -23.19 -19.31 7.97
C LEU A 138 -24.24 -20.27 8.58
N VAL A 139 -25.39 -19.75 9.01
CA VAL A 139 -26.50 -20.53 9.56
C VAL A 139 -27.24 -21.31 8.43
N LYS A 140 -27.46 -20.65 7.29
CA LYS A 140 -28.28 -21.20 6.20
C LYS A 140 -27.56 -22.26 5.35
N TYR A 141 -26.26 -22.11 5.13
CA TYR A 141 -25.51 -22.95 4.21
C TYR A 141 -24.43 -23.76 4.92
N LYS A 142 -24.60 -25.08 4.98
CA LYS A 142 -23.61 -26.00 5.54
C LYS A 142 -22.29 -25.90 4.75
N GLY A 143 -21.18 -25.67 5.45
CA GLY A 143 -19.87 -25.54 4.81
C GLY A 143 -19.51 -24.13 4.32
N TYR A 144 -20.41 -23.14 4.46
CA TYR A 144 -20.07 -21.76 4.15
C TYR A 144 -18.90 -21.28 5.02
N LYS A 145 -17.86 -20.71 4.41
CA LYS A 145 -16.74 -20.11 5.10
C LYS A 145 -16.91 -18.60 5.13
N ARG A 146 -16.99 -18.04 6.32
CA ARG A 146 -17.11 -16.60 6.51
C ARG A 146 -15.88 -15.87 5.97
N LYS A 147 -16.12 -14.74 5.30
CA LYS A 147 -15.04 -13.83 4.88
C LYS A 147 -14.41 -13.15 6.08
N SER A 148 -13.12 -12.85 6.00
CA SER A 148 -12.46 -12.03 7.02
C SER A 148 -13.13 -10.67 7.16
N LEU A 149 -13.27 -10.19 8.38
CA LEU A 149 -13.69 -8.82 8.69
C LEU A 149 -12.54 -7.81 8.52
N TYR A 150 -11.30 -8.29 8.42
CA TYR A 150 -10.07 -7.52 8.43
C TYR A 150 -9.36 -7.68 7.09
N ARG A 151 -9.88 -7.03 6.04
CA ARG A 151 -9.48 -7.21 4.64
C ARG A 151 -8.83 -5.99 3.99
N LYS A 152 -8.48 -4.97 4.75
CA LYS A 152 -7.66 -3.89 4.22
C LYS A 152 -6.23 -4.39 4.12
N LYS A 153 -5.69 -4.41 2.92
CA LYS A 153 -4.31 -4.84 2.66
C LYS A 153 -3.30 -3.94 3.36
N PHE A 154 -2.22 -4.52 3.85
CA PHE A 154 -1.17 -3.84 4.58
C PHE A 154 0.18 -4.53 4.36
N ILE A 155 1.24 -3.86 4.77
CA ILE A 155 2.58 -4.45 4.84
C ILE A 155 3.08 -4.40 6.29
N VAL A 156 3.91 -5.36 6.65
CA VAL A 156 4.71 -5.35 7.87
C VAL A 156 6.17 -5.31 7.46
N GLN A 157 6.87 -4.35 7.98
CA GLN A 157 8.25 -4.06 7.65
C GLN A 157 9.10 -4.13 8.91
N GLU A 158 10.28 -4.70 8.82
CA GLU A 158 11.32 -4.60 9.84
C GLU A 158 11.52 -3.14 10.28
N PHE A 159 11.65 -2.93 11.59
CA PHE A 159 11.95 -1.61 12.14
C PHE A 159 13.45 -1.33 12.06
N ILE A 160 13.82 -0.19 11.51
CA ILE A 160 15.19 0.29 11.49
C ILE A 160 15.36 1.26 12.67
N PRO A 161 16.19 0.91 13.67
CA PRO A 161 16.41 1.77 14.84
C PRO A 161 17.24 3.01 14.47
N ASP A 162 17.25 3.99 15.37
CA ASP A 162 18.15 5.15 15.38
C ASP A 162 18.08 6.07 14.14
N LEU A 163 16.99 5.96 13.36
CA LEU A 163 16.76 6.90 12.27
C LEU A 163 16.25 8.24 12.81
N SER A 164 17.03 9.30 12.62
CA SER A 164 16.65 10.68 12.99
C SER A 164 16.01 11.46 11.83
N ASN A 165 16.10 10.94 10.64
CA ASN A 165 15.63 11.59 9.40
C ASN A 165 15.37 10.58 8.28
N ASP A 166 14.72 11.06 7.21
CA ASP A 166 14.65 10.38 5.93
C ASP A 166 15.03 11.33 4.78
N TRP A 167 15.23 10.77 3.61
CA TRP A 167 15.50 11.51 2.38
C TRP A 167 14.33 11.41 1.43
N LYS A 168 13.81 12.56 0.97
CA LYS A 168 12.82 12.63 -0.10
C LYS A 168 13.53 13.08 -1.38
N VAL A 169 13.57 12.20 -2.36
CA VAL A 169 14.13 12.52 -3.68
C VAL A 169 12.99 12.86 -4.63
N LEU A 170 13.03 14.05 -5.19
CA LEU A 170 12.14 14.50 -6.25
C LEU A 170 12.89 14.37 -7.57
N VAL A 171 12.29 13.69 -8.53
CA VAL A 171 12.89 13.43 -9.85
C VAL A 171 12.06 14.14 -10.92
N PHE A 172 12.68 15.04 -11.67
CA PHE A 172 12.09 15.74 -12.79
C PHE A 172 12.98 15.52 -14.03
N TRP A 173 12.64 14.54 -14.84
CA TRP A 173 13.41 14.11 -15.99
C TRP A 173 14.82 13.65 -15.56
N ASP A 174 15.87 14.41 -15.88
CA ASP A 174 17.27 14.18 -15.52
C ASP A 174 17.73 14.90 -14.25
N LYS A 175 16.85 15.66 -13.60
CA LYS A 175 17.15 16.46 -12.41
C LYS A 175 16.66 15.80 -11.13
N TYR A 176 17.50 15.80 -10.13
CA TYR A 176 17.24 15.23 -8.82
C TYR A 176 17.31 16.31 -7.75
N TYR A 177 16.26 16.44 -6.93
CA TYR A 177 16.23 17.33 -5.77
C TYR A 177 16.08 16.48 -4.53
N VAL A 178 17.04 16.61 -3.61
CA VAL A 178 17.09 15.81 -2.40
C VAL A 178 16.73 16.68 -1.20
N LEU A 179 15.67 16.29 -0.50
CA LEU A 179 15.21 16.94 0.71
C LEU A 179 15.47 16.02 1.89
N ARG A 180 16.18 16.50 2.90
CA ARG A 180 16.32 15.81 4.18
C ARG A 180 15.18 16.21 5.10
N ARG A 181 14.39 15.24 5.56
CA ARG A 181 13.28 15.48 6.48
C ARG A 181 13.63 14.94 7.86
N LYS A 182 13.52 15.76 8.88
CA LYS A 182 13.72 15.34 10.27
C LYS A 182 12.48 14.61 10.80
N ASN A 183 12.69 13.69 11.72
CA ASN A 183 11.60 13.05 12.44
C ASN A 183 10.86 14.09 13.30
N ARG A 184 9.60 13.79 13.61
CA ARG A 184 8.86 14.54 14.61
C ARG A 184 9.49 14.30 16.00
N PRO A 185 9.43 15.26 16.91
CA PRO A 185 9.84 15.02 18.29
C PRO A 185 9.12 13.79 18.87
N ASN A 186 9.88 12.88 19.47
CA ASN A 186 9.38 11.63 20.07
C ASN A 186 8.61 10.70 19.10
N ASP A 187 8.93 10.76 17.80
CA ASP A 187 8.30 9.93 16.78
C ASP A 187 9.38 9.41 15.81
N PHE A 188 9.26 8.15 15.40
CA PHE A 188 10.16 7.54 14.42
C PHE A 188 9.85 7.96 12.97
N ARG A 189 8.74 8.68 12.74
CA ARG A 189 8.25 9.06 11.41
C ARG A 189 8.71 10.45 11.00
N ALA A 190 9.41 10.55 9.88
CA ALA A 190 9.77 11.82 9.25
C ALA A 190 8.70 12.35 8.27
N SER A 191 7.98 11.43 7.60
CA SER A 191 6.97 11.80 6.61
C SER A 191 5.81 12.61 7.23
N GLY A 192 5.55 13.79 6.65
CA GLY A 192 4.51 14.71 7.13
C GLY A 192 4.92 15.49 8.39
N SER A 193 6.20 15.50 8.76
CA SER A 193 6.71 16.32 9.89
C SER A 193 6.68 17.82 9.58
N GLY A 194 6.88 18.21 8.30
CA GLY A 194 7.11 19.61 7.90
C GLY A 194 8.49 20.15 8.30
N LEU A 195 9.35 19.30 8.85
CA LEU A 195 10.69 19.67 9.31
C LEU A 195 11.73 19.27 8.26
N PHE A 196 12.43 20.27 7.70
CA PHE A 196 13.45 20.11 6.66
C PHE A 196 14.81 20.60 7.13
#